data_96b2894a5de3112adb42051dbbd91dc8
#
_entry.id   96b2894a5de3112adb42051dbbd91dc8
#
_cell.length_a   1.000
_cell.length_b   1.000
_cell.length_c   1.000
_cell.angle_alpha   90.00
_cell.angle_beta   90.00
_cell.angle_gamma   90.00
#
_symmetry.space_group_name_H-M   'P 1'
#
loop_
_entity.id
_entity.type
_entity.pdbx_description
1 polymer ?
#
loop_
_entity_poly.entity_id
_entity_poly.type
_entity_poly.pdbx_seq_one_letter_code
_entity_poly.pdbx_strand_id
1 'polypeptide(L)'
;MQISDTLIAVAVAGAATVFSPAVSAFDGTRAPSDRMTAVEAFRSGAQALKQGEKAKALTSLQYAAENGHPLAQWKLGQMYAKGDGVPRDDMRAFEYYSQIANRHADDRPDTQRARIVSSALVALGHYYLDGIPNSAIRRDPARAWEMFHYAATYFADPDAQYDLARLYLDGKGAPRDPRQAVRWLSLASHKGQYQAQAMLGAMLFKGEHVRRQASRGLMWLTLARDSAAGPGDAWITELYDSAFKQATDDERAVALIYLERWMKHRRD
;
A
#
# COMPACT_ATOMS: atom_id res chain seq x y z
N MET A 1 -0.89 17.86 -26.55
CA MET A 1 -1.31 18.31 -25.23
C MET A 1 -0.12 18.00 -24.31
N GLN A 2 0.72 19.00 -24.08
CA GLN A 2 1.95 18.83 -23.30
C GLN A 2 1.56 18.58 -21.84
N ILE A 3 1.96 17.40 -21.34
CA ILE A 3 1.93 17.10 -19.91
C ILE A 3 3.10 17.87 -19.32
N SER A 4 2.77 18.89 -18.55
CA SER A 4 3.78 19.68 -17.83
C SER A 4 4.56 18.75 -16.90
N ASP A 5 5.87 18.75 -17.07
CA ASP A 5 6.86 18.09 -16.23
C ASP A 5 6.81 18.69 -14.81
N THR A 6 5.82 18.30 -14.03
CA THR A 6 5.85 18.55 -12.60
C THR A 6 6.56 17.37 -11.95
N LEU A 7 7.87 17.42 -11.96
CA LEU A 7 8.72 16.59 -11.10
C LEU A 7 8.13 16.62 -9.69
N ILE A 8 7.71 15.46 -9.20
CA ILE A 8 7.32 15.28 -7.79
C ILE A 8 8.61 15.39 -6.97
N ALA A 9 9.07 16.62 -6.76
CA ALA A 9 10.13 16.88 -5.81
C ALA A 9 9.51 16.75 -4.42
N VAL A 10 9.71 15.61 -3.78
CA VAL A 10 9.55 15.50 -2.33
C VAL A 10 10.66 16.34 -1.72
N ALA A 11 10.39 17.63 -1.55
CA ALA A 11 11.31 18.53 -0.88
C ALA A 11 11.37 18.13 0.59
N VAL A 12 12.29 17.23 0.92
CA VAL A 12 12.78 17.09 2.27
C VAL A 12 13.68 18.31 2.49
N ALA A 13 13.17 19.32 3.18
CA ALA A 13 14.01 20.40 3.69
C ALA A 13 15.05 19.75 4.60
N GLY A 14 16.26 19.54 4.06
CA GLY A 14 17.39 19.00 4.78
C GLY A 14 17.86 19.99 5.81
N ALA A 15 17.43 19.85 7.05
CA ALA A 15 18.24 20.30 8.16
C ALA A 15 19.42 19.33 8.22
N ALA A 16 20.61 19.79 7.82
CA ALA A 16 21.86 19.08 8.04
C ALA A 16 22.10 19.01 9.56
N THR A 17 21.55 17.97 10.19
CA THR A 17 21.95 17.60 11.54
C THR A 17 23.27 16.86 11.42
N VAL A 18 24.32 17.50 11.91
CA VAL A 18 25.62 16.89 12.11
C VAL A 18 25.42 15.71 13.07
N PHE A 19 25.45 14.49 12.53
CA PHE A 19 25.46 13.28 13.32
C PHE A 19 26.81 13.18 14.03
N SER A 20 26.83 13.44 15.33
CA SER A 20 27.88 12.92 16.20
C SER A 20 27.65 11.41 16.34
N PRO A 21 28.64 10.57 15.98
CA PRO A 21 28.51 9.14 16.23
C PRO A 21 28.58 8.89 17.73
N ALA A 22 27.47 8.58 18.35
CA ALA A 22 27.50 7.93 19.66
C ALA A 22 28.14 6.56 19.45
N VAL A 23 29.39 6.43 19.86
CA VAL A 23 30.12 5.14 19.92
C VAL A 23 29.43 4.29 20.97
N SER A 24 28.47 3.47 20.53
CA SER A 24 27.97 2.38 21.32
C SER A 24 28.93 1.22 21.14
N ALA A 25 29.52 0.73 22.21
CA ALA A 25 30.41 -0.39 22.24
C ALA A 25 29.71 -1.61 21.60
N PHE A 26 30.19 -2.01 20.44
CA PHE A 26 29.66 -3.09 19.63
C PHE A 26 30.40 -4.38 19.97
N ASP A 27 29.72 -5.33 20.60
CA ASP A 27 30.24 -6.66 20.82
C ASP A 27 29.86 -7.58 19.62
N GLY A 28 30.89 -7.95 18.90
CA GLY A 28 31.02 -9.28 18.35
C GLY A 28 30.25 -9.75 17.13
N THR A 29 29.44 -8.94 16.42
CA THR A 29 28.93 -9.32 15.10
C THR A 29 29.67 -8.55 14.01
N ARG A 30 30.54 -9.24 13.29
CA ARG A 30 31.35 -8.70 12.18
C ARG A 30 30.46 -7.88 11.25
N ALA A 31 30.73 -6.58 11.11
CA ALA A 31 30.19 -5.77 10.03
C ALA A 31 30.44 -6.48 8.67
N PRO A 32 29.55 -6.38 7.69
CA PRO A 32 29.79 -6.91 6.37
C PRO A 32 31.16 -6.45 5.88
N SER A 33 31.98 -7.36 5.36
CA SER A 33 33.31 -6.98 4.87
C SER A 33 33.17 -5.91 3.79
N ASP A 34 34.13 -5.00 3.67
CA ASP A 34 34.18 -3.90 2.66
C ASP A 34 34.02 -4.32 1.19
N ARG A 35 33.84 -5.61 0.94
CA ARG A 35 33.66 -6.22 -0.38
C ARG A 35 32.26 -6.80 -0.62
N MET A 36 31.32 -6.72 0.35
CA MET A 36 29.98 -7.28 0.17
C MET A 36 29.13 -6.33 -0.68
N THR A 37 28.50 -6.85 -1.73
CA THR A 37 27.56 -6.06 -2.53
C THR A 37 26.23 -5.84 -1.79
N ALA A 38 25.51 -4.79 -2.15
CA ALA A 38 24.18 -4.52 -1.59
C ALA A 38 23.20 -5.70 -1.77
N VAL A 39 23.34 -6.45 -2.88
CA VAL A 39 22.53 -7.64 -3.17
C VAL A 39 22.87 -8.79 -2.24
N GLU A 40 24.14 -9.04 -1.98
CA GLU A 40 24.60 -10.09 -1.05
C GLU A 40 24.19 -9.77 0.38
N ALA A 41 24.36 -8.51 0.79
CA ALA A 41 23.91 -8.05 2.10
C ALA A 41 22.39 -8.20 2.27
N PHE A 42 21.60 -7.85 1.25
CA PHE A 42 20.16 -8.09 1.27
C PHE A 42 19.81 -9.58 1.41
N ARG A 43 20.47 -10.47 0.65
CA ARG A 43 20.26 -11.92 0.76
C ARG A 43 20.58 -12.44 2.15
N SER A 44 21.71 -12.00 2.71
CA SER A 44 22.10 -12.34 4.09
C SER A 44 21.06 -11.89 5.11
N GLY A 45 20.62 -10.64 5.02
CA GLY A 45 19.57 -10.10 5.89
C GLY A 45 18.23 -10.82 5.77
N ALA A 46 17.81 -11.15 4.53
CA ALA A 46 16.58 -11.89 4.27
C ALA A 46 16.65 -13.33 4.83
N GLN A 47 17.81 -13.97 4.75
CA GLN A 47 18.03 -15.29 5.34
C GLN A 47 18.00 -15.24 6.86
N ALA A 48 18.66 -14.26 7.47
CA ALA A 48 18.64 -14.05 8.92
C ALA A 48 17.22 -13.81 9.45
N LEU A 49 16.37 -13.06 8.71
CA LEU A 49 14.94 -12.91 9.06
C LEU A 49 14.20 -14.25 9.09
N LYS A 50 14.43 -15.12 8.11
CA LYS A 50 13.83 -16.47 8.07
C LYS A 50 14.26 -17.35 9.24
N GLN A 51 15.47 -17.12 9.76
CA GLN A 51 16.04 -17.82 10.91
C GLN A 51 15.65 -17.20 12.26
N GLY A 52 14.92 -16.08 12.25
CA GLY A 52 14.56 -15.35 13.47
C GLY A 52 15.70 -14.50 14.06
N GLU A 53 16.84 -14.40 13.38
CA GLU A 53 18.04 -13.65 13.80
C GLU A 53 17.86 -12.14 13.51
N LYS A 54 16.91 -11.50 14.21
CA LYS A 54 16.47 -10.13 13.89
C LYS A 54 17.59 -9.08 13.93
N ALA A 55 18.52 -9.18 14.91
CA ALA A 55 19.64 -8.23 15.04
C ALA A 55 20.61 -8.33 13.84
N LYS A 56 20.99 -9.54 13.44
CA LYS A 56 21.85 -9.80 12.29
C LYS A 56 21.19 -9.38 10.98
N ALA A 57 19.88 -9.64 10.87
CA ALA A 57 19.08 -9.22 9.74
C ALA A 57 19.08 -7.69 9.60
N LEU A 58 18.90 -6.97 10.71
CA LEU A 58 18.87 -5.50 10.74
C LEU A 58 20.20 -4.94 10.21
N THR A 59 21.35 -5.39 10.73
CA THR A 59 22.67 -4.92 10.28
C THR A 59 22.89 -5.13 8.78
N SER A 60 22.58 -6.34 8.29
CA SER A 60 22.76 -6.67 6.88
C SER A 60 21.80 -5.88 5.97
N LEU A 61 20.54 -5.68 6.40
CA LEU A 61 19.57 -4.89 5.65
C LEU A 61 19.92 -3.40 5.65
N GLN A 62 20.44 -2.85 6.75
CA GLN A 62 20.91 -1.46 6.82
C GLN A 62 22.04 -1.22 5.84
N TYR A 63 23.07 -2.07 5.83
CA TYR A 63 24.13 -1.98 4.85
C TYR A 63 23.63 -2.04 3.41
N ALA A 64 22.72 -2.96 3.10
CA ALA A 64 22.12 -3.06 1.78
C ALA A 64 21.33 -1.80 1.39
N ALA A 65 20.57 -1.24 2.33
CA ALA A 65 19.74 -0.04 2.11
C ALA A 65 20.59 1.22 1.90
N GLU A 66 21.64 1.40 2.68
CA GLU A 66 22.63 2.49 2.55
C GLU A 66 23.32 2.45 1.17
N ASN A 67 23.57 1.23 0.66
CA ASN A 67 24.07 1.02 -0.68
C ASN A 67 22.97 0.99 -1.77
N GLY A 68 21.78 1.50 -1.45
CA GLY A 68 20.71 1.78 -2.39
C GLY A 68 19.88 0.59 -2.84
N HIS A 69 19.86 -0.53 -2.11
CA HIS A 69 19.05 -1.70 -2.47
C HIS A 69 17.56 -1.47 -2.13
N PRO A 70 16.63 -1.37 -3.12
CA PRO A 70 15.26 -0.93 -2.87
C PRO A 70 14.46 -1.88 -1.98
N LEU A 71 14.64 -3.21 -2.13
CA LEU A 71 13.99 -4.20 -1.27
C LEU A 71 14.45 -4.13 0.17
N ALA A 72 15.72 -3.77 0.42
CA ALA A 72 16.23 -3.58 1.77
C ALA A 72 15.61 -2.32 2.41
N GLN A 73 15.56 -1.22 1.66
CA GLN A 73 14.89 0.02 2.09
C GLN A 73 13.43 -0.24 2.41
N TRP A 74 12.72 -0.93 1.53
CA TRP A 74 11.31 -1.28 1.75
C TRP A 74 11.10 -2.16 2.98
N LYS A 75 11.96 -3.17 3.17
CA LYS A 75 11.89 -4.07 4.34
C LYS A 75 12.15 -3.33 5.64
N LEU A 76 13.15 -2.44 5.66
CA LEU A 76 13.43 -1.61 6.83
C LEU A 76 12.29 -0.63 7.10
N GLY A 77 11.73 0.01 6.06
CA GLY A 77 10.54 0.83 6.19
C GLY A 77 9.40 0.08 6.89
N GLN A 78 9.12 -1.16 6.48
CA GLN A 78 8.13 -2.01 7.13
C GLN A 78 8.49 -2.37 8.58
N MET A 79 9.75 -2.70 8.84
CA MET A 79 10.21 -3.04 10.20
C MET A 79 10.02 -1.86 11.16
N TYR A 80 10.41 -0.65 10.75
CA TYR A 80 10.23 0.56 11.56
C TYR A 80 8.76 0.96 11.70
N ALA A 81 7.95 0.85 10.64
CA ALA A 81 6.52 1.17 10.70
C ALA A 81 5.74 0.25 11.65
N LYS A 82 6.15 -1.03 11.75
CA LYS A 82 5.47 -2.05 12.56
C LYS A 82 6.10 -2.27 13.94
N GLY A 83 7.33 -1.81 14.14
CA GLY A 83 8.11 -2.17 15.33
C GLY A 83 8.58 -3.64 15.30
N ASP A 84 8.80 -4.24 14.10
CA ASP A 84 9.20 -5.63 13.97
C ASP A 84 10.72 -5.81 14.04
N GLY A 85 11.20 -6.21 15.20
CA GLY A 85 12.63 -6.39 15.47
C GLY A 85 13.40 -5.09 15.75
N VAL A 86 12.72 -3.97 15.68
CA VAL A 86 13.21 -2.63 16.05
C VAL A 86 12.09 -1.87 16.76
N PRO A 87 12.37 -0.87 17.60
CA PRO A 87 11.34 0.04 18.09
C PRO A 87 10.62 0.71 16.92
N ARG A 88 9.31 0.89 17.03
CA ARG A 88 8.54 1.61 16.02
C ARG A 88 9.05 3.03 15.85
N ASP A 89 9.29 3.42 14.62
CA ASP A 89 9.78 4.75 14.25
C ASP A 89 9.21 5.14 12.88
N ASP A 90 8.10 5.87 12.92
CA ASP A 90 7.37 6.28 11.72
C ASP A 90 8.19 7.26 10.85
N MET A 91 9.11 8.06 11.46
CA MET A 91 10.00 8.94 10.70
C MET A 91 11.03 8.14 9.89
N ARG A 92 11.68 7.16 10.51
CA ARG A 92 12.62 6.29 9.77
C ARG A 92 11.91 5.50 8.68
N ALA A 93 10.70 5.01 8.95
CA ALA A 93 9.91 4.34 7.94
C ALA A 93 9.61 5.27 6.75
N PHE A 94 9.16 6.50 7.02
CA PHE A 94 8.93 7.54 6.01
C PHE A 94 10.18 7.85 5.19
N GLU A 95 11.35 7.98 5.84
CA GLU A 95 12.62 8.24 5.16
C GLU A 95 12.99 7.11 4.18
N TYR A 96 12.87 5.84 4.58
CA TYR A 96 13.14 4.71 3.69
C TYR A 96 12.18 4.67 2.50
N TYR A 97 10.88 4.90 2.72
CA TYR A 97 9.91 4.95 1.61
C TYR A 97 10.17 6.14 0.68
N SER A 98 10.56 7.30 1.23
CA SER A 98 10.92 8.49 0.45
C SER A 98 12.16 8.25 -0.41
N GLN A 99 13.18 7.55 0.10
CA GLN A 99 14.36 7.18 -0.69
C GLN A 99 13.99 6.32 -1.90
N ILE A 100 13.06 5.36 -1.73
CA ILE A 100 12.57 4.53 -2.83
C ILE A 100 11.83 5.39 -3.86
N ALA A 101 10.87 6.20 -3.41
CA ALA A 101 10.07 7.03 -4.29
C ALA A 101 10.94 8.03 -5.07
N ASN A 102 11.84 8.74 -4.40
CA ASN A 102 12.69 9.74 -5.04
C ASN A 102 13.67 9.17 -6.08
N ARG A 103 14.12 7.93 -5.89
CA ARG A 103 15.10 7.30 -6.80
C ARG A 103 14.47 6.53 -7.93
N HIS A 104 13.25 6.02 -7.75
CA HIS A 104 12.66 5.01 -8.62
C HIS A 104 11.23 5.35 -9.08
N ALA A 105 10.74 6.59 -8.86
CA ALA A 105 9.39 6.98 -9.30
C ALA A 105 9.17 6.74 -10.79
N ASP A 106 10.19 6.97 -11.62
CA ASP A 106 10.14 6.84 -13.08
C ASP A 106 10.47 5.42 -13.59
N ASP A 107 10.64 4.45 -12.68
CA ASP A 107 10.87 3.07 -13.10
C ASP A 107 9.68 2.55 -13.91
N ARG A 108 9.96 1.77 -14.95
CA ARG A 108 8.90 1.22 -15.79
C ARG A 108 7.94 0.34 -14.99
N PRO A 109 6.61 0.48 -15.23
CA PRO A 109 5.58 -0.23 -14.45
C PRO A 109 5.62 -1.77 -14.56
N ASP A 110 6.24 -2.29 -15.62
CA ASP A 110 6.37 -3.72 -15.87
C ASP A 110 7.54 -4.40 -15.16
N THR A 111 8.30 -3.65 -14.35
CA THR A 111 9.44 -4.18 -13.62
C THR A 111 9.03 -4.78 -12.27
N GLN A 112 9.82 -5.76 -11.79
CA GLN A 112 9.61 -6.30 -10.43
C GLN A 112 9.77 -5.21 -9.35
N ARG A 113 10.59 -4.20 -9.60
CA ARG A 113 10.82 -3.07 -8.71
C ARG A 113 9.62 -2.13 -8.63
N ALA A 114 8.83 -2.03 -9.69
CA ALA A 114 7.65 -1.18 -9.75
C ALA A 114 6.66 -1.43 -8.59
N ARG A 115 6.49 -2.69 -8.17
CA ARG A 115 5.65 -3.04 -7.01
C ARG A 115 6.17 -2.46 -5.70
N ILE A 116 7.49 -2.37 -5.55
CA ILE A 116 8.11 -1.82 -4.34
C ILE A 116 7.92 -0.30 -4.33
N VAL A 117 8.09 0.32 -5.50
CA VAL A 117 7.91 1.77 -5.66
C VAL A 117 6.47 2.16 -5.40
N SER A 118 5.50 1.45 -5.99
CA SER A 118 4.08 1.73 -5.76
C SER A 118 3.69 1.54 -4.30
N SER A 119 4.16 0.46 -3.65
CA SER A 119 3.93 0.24 -2.21
C SER A 119 4.56 1.31 -1.33
N ALA A 120 5.73 1.83 -1.70
CA ALA A 120 6.34 2.96 -1.00
C ALA A 120 5.54 4.25 -1.14
N LEU A 121 5.01 4.52 -2.34
CA LEU A 121 4.13 5.66 -2.58
C LEU A 121 2.82 5.55 -1.78
N VAL A 122 2.23 4.36 -1.71
CA VAL A 122 1.05 4.09 -0.88
C VAL A 122 1.36 4.37 0.59
N ALA A 123 2.48 3.87 1.11
CA ALA A 123 2.88 4.12 2.49
C ALA A 123 3.10 5.62 2.78
N LEU A 124 3.74 6.35 1.86
CA LEU A 124 3.91 7.80 1.97
C LEU A 124 2.56 8.53 1.96
N GLY A 125 1.62 8.10 1.10
CA GLY A 125 0.27 8.63 1.08
C GLY A 125 -0.43 8.50 2.43
N HIS A 126 -0.31 7.35 3.10
CA HIS A 126 -0.86 7.17 4.45
C HIS A 126 -0.18 8.07 5.48
N TYR A 127 1.15 8.23 5.44
CA TYR A 127 1.84 9.17 6.33
C TYR A 127 1.41 10.62 6.10
N TYR A 128 1.11 11.03 4.86
CA TYR A 128 0.56 12.35 4.60
C TYR A 128 -0.92 12.48 5.03
N LEU A 129 -1.71 11.40 5.02
CA LEU A 129 -3.07 11.45 5.56
C LEU A 129 -3.10 11.64 7.07
N ASP A 130 -2.22 10.95 7.78
CA ASP A 130 -2.25 10.90 9.24
C ASP A 130 -1.31 11.92 9.89
N GLY A 131 -0.24 12.31 9.18
CA GLY A 131 0.91 13.02 9.73
C GLY A 131 1.75 12.11 10.63
N ILE A 132 2.94 12.56 10.99
CA ILE A 132 3.79 11.86 11.95
C ILE A 132 3.94 12.74 13.20
N PRO A 133 3.51 12.30 14.38
CA PRO A 133 3.60 13.08 15.61
C PRO A 133 5.04 13.54 15.90
N ASN A 134 5.18 14.74 16.41
CA ASN A 134 6.47 15.35 16.78
C ASN A 134 7.50 15.43 15.64
N SER A 135 7.05 15.51 14.39
CA SER A 135 7.89 15.62 13.20
C SER A 135 7.50 16.81 12.32
N ALA A 136 8.27 17.03 11.23
CA ALA A 136 7.93 18.00 10.20
C ALA A 136 6.83 17.49 9.24
N ILE A 137 6.51 16.19 9.26
CA ILE A 137 5.48 15.59 8.39
C ILE A 137 4.10 15.85 8.99
N ARG A 138 3.50 16.93 8.53
CA ARG A 138 2.14 17.32 8.91
C ARG A 138 1.12 16.61 8.05
N ARG A 139 -0.11 16.50 8.57
CA ARG A 139 -1.25 16.02 7.81
C ARG A 139 -1.47 16.88 6.57
N ASP A 140 -1.42 16.25 5.40
CA ASP A 140 -1.57 16.88 4.09
C ASP A 140 -2.32 15.94 3.13
N PRO A 141 -3.66 15.98 3.12
CA PRO A 141 -4.47 15.13 2.24
C PRO A 141 -4.24 15.39 0.74
N ALA A 142 -3.79 16.60 0.36
CA ALA A 142 -3.49 16.89 -1.04
C ALA A 142 -2.25 16.12 -1.51
N ARG A 143 -1.19 16.11 -0.71
CA ARG A 143 -0.02 15.26 -0.99
C ARG A 143 -0.34 13.78 -0.95
N ALA A 144 -1.19 13.35 -0.03
CA ALA A 144 -1.64 11.96 0.00
C ALA A 144 -2.35 11.57 -1.31
N TRP A 145 -3.23 12.46 -1.80
CA TRP A 145 -3.88 12.29 -3.09
C TRP A 145 -2.87 12.18 -4.25
N GLU A 146 -1.85 13.03 -4.29
CA GLU A 146 -0.80 12.96 -5.30
C GLU A 146 -0.08 11.60 -5.29
N MET A 147 0.31 11.11 -4.12
CA MET A 147 0.98 9.81 -3.98
C MET A 147 0.09 8.66 -4.46
N PHE A 148 -1.16 8.60 -3.99
CA PHE A 148 -2.10 7.56 -4.41
C PHE A 148 -2.45 7.69 -5.89
N HIS A 149 -2.66 8.90 -6.39
CA HIS A 149 -2.98 9.12 -7.80
C HIS A 149 -1.85 8.64 -8.71
N TYR A 150 -0.61 8.95 -8.37
CA TYR A 150 0.54 8.49 -9.14
C TYR A 150 0.67 6.95 -9.11
N ALA A 151 0.60 6.34 -7.93
CA ALA A 151 0.65 4.89 -7.79
C ALA A 151 -0.53 4.18 -8.51
N ALA A 152 -1.73 4.75 -8.43
CA ALA A 152 -2.93 4.20 -9.06
C ALA A 152 -2.92 4.30 -10.60
N THR A 153 -2.38 5.41 -11.15
CA THR A 153 -2.40 5.66 -12.60
C THR A 153 -1.19 5.08 -13.29
N TYR A 154 0.01 5.34 -12.80
CA TYR A 154 1.25 4.93 -13.46
C TYR A 154 1.58 3.46 -13.19
N PHE A 155 1.53 3.02 -11.93
CA PHE A 155 1.81 1.64 -11.57
C PHE A 155 0.55 0.76 -11.56
N ALA A 156 -0.60 1.34 -11.73
CA ALA A 156 -1.89 0.64 -11.66
C ALA A 156 -2.07 -0.16 -10.36
N ASP A 157 -1.52 0.33 -9.26
CA ASP A 157 -1.51 -0.32 -7.95
C ASP A 157 -2.93 -0.43 -7.37
N PRO A 158 -3.41 -1.61 -6.96
CA PRO A 158 -4.78 -1.79 -6.49
C PRO A 158 -5.05 -1.17 -5.12
N ASP A 159 -4.06 -1.11 -4.23
CA ASP A 159 -4.21 -0.49 -2.92
C ASP A 159 -4.30 1.04 -3.07
N ALA A 160 -3.44 1.61 -3.93
CA ALA A 160 -3.52 3.02 -4.29
C ALA A 160 -4.86 3.39 -4.95
N GLN A 161 -5.39 2.53 -5.81
CA GLN A 161 -6.70 2.72 -6.45
C GLN A 161 -7.83 2.73 -5.42
N TYR A 162 -7.77 1.85 -4.43
CA TYR A 162 -8.71 1.80 -3.32
C TYR A 162 -8.63 3.07 -2.45
N ASP A 163 -7.43 3.47 -2.04
CA ASP A 163 -7.23 4.65 -1.21
C ASP A 163 -7.64 5.94 -1.94
N LEU A 164 -7.31 6.06 -3.22
CA LEU A 164 -7.74 7.17 -4.07
C LEU A 164 -9.28 7.24 -4.16
N ALA A 165 -9.95 6.11 -4.28
CA ALA A 165 -11.42 6.05 -4.27
C ALA A 165 -12.01 6.57 -2.95
N ARG A 166 -11.41 6.21 -1.83
CA ARG A 166 -11.83 6.72 -0.51
C ARG A 166 -11.67 8.23 -0.42
N LEU A 167 -10.56 8.78 -0.93
CA LEU A 167 -10.36 10.24 -0.95
C LEU A 167 -11.44 10.94 -1.77
N TYR A 168 -11.84 10.39 -2.92
CA TYR A 168 -12.93 10.94 -3.71
C TYR A 168 -14.31 10.82 -3.03
N LEU A 169 -14.57 9.78 -2.25
CA LEU A 169 -15.81 9.65 -1.48
C LEU A 169 -15.88 10.68 -0.35
N ASP A 170 -14.74 10.88 0.33
CA ASP A 170 -14.65 11.78 1.48
C ASP A 170 -14.46 13.25 1.10
N GLY A 171 -14.01 13.55 -0.12
CA GLY A 171 -13.62 14.91 -0.52
C GLY A 171 -12.33 15.37 0.17
N LYS A 172 -11.40 14.44 0.43
CA LYS A 172 -10.11 14.72 1.08
C LYS A 172 -9.00 14.79 0.02
N GLY A 173 -8.26 15.88 0.00
CA GLY A 173 -7.17 16.09 -0.98
C GLY A 173 -7.62 16.41 -2.40
N ALA A 174 -8.87 16.09 -2.75
CA ALA A 174 -9.54 16.44 -4.00
C ALA A 174 -11.04 16.69 -3.75
N PRO A 175 -11.73 17.41 -4.63
CA PRO A 175 -13.18 17.57 -4.53
C PRO A 175 -13.89 16.21 -4.51
N ARG A 176 -14.95 16.12 -3.71
CA ARG A 176 -15.76 14.91 -3.61
C ARG A 176 -16.34 14.53 -4.98
N ASP A 177 -16.03 13.32 -5.45
CA ASP A 177 -16.54 12.78 -6.71
C ASP A 177 -16.82 11.27 -6.58
N PRO A 178 -18.05 10.89 -6.17
CA PRO A 178 -18.41 9.47 -6.05
C PRO A 178 -18.35 8.69 -7.37
N ARG A 179 -18.48 9.36 -8.53
CA ARG A 179 -18.34 8.67 -9.83
C ARG A 179 -16.90 8.24 -10.09
N GLN A 180 -15.94 9.11 -9.78
CA GLN A 180 -14.54 8.75 -9.83
C GLN A 180 -14.21 7.64 -8.82
N ALA A 181 -14.76 7.72 -7.61
CA ALA A 181 -14.58 6.68 -6.60
C ALA A 181 -15.04 5.30 -7.11
N VAL A 182 -16.23 5.22 -7.70
CA VAL A 182 -16.72 3.95 -8.27
C VAL A 182 -15.82 3.42 -9.38
N ARG A 183 -15.26 4.29 -10.24
CA ARG A 183 -14.30 3.87 -11.28
C ARG A 183 -13.05 3.26 -10.67
N TRP A 184 -12.46 3.92 -9.68
CA TRP A 184 -11.26 3.42 -8.99
C TRP A 184 -11.52 2.15 -8.20
N LEU A 185 -12.66 2.08 -7.48
CA LEU A 185 -13.08 0.84 -6.80
C LEU A 185 -13.26 -0.31 -7.79
N SER A 186 -13.84 -0.05 -8.96
CA SER A 186 -13.99 -1.08 -9.99
C SER A 186 -12.64 -1.61 -10.46
N LEU A 187 -11.67 -0.74 -10.75
CA LEU A 187 -10.32 -1.13 -11.16
C LEU A 187 -9.62 -1.97 -10.08
N ALA A 188 -9.66 -1.52 -8.83
CA ALA A 188 -9.06 -2.22 -7.69
C ALA A 188 -9.72 -3.59 -7.45
N SER A 189 -11.06 -3.65 -7.51
CA SER A 189 -11.84 -4.88 -7.31
C SER A 189 -11.49 -5.97 -8.33
N HIS A 190 -11.33 -5.59 -9.61
CA HIS A 190 -10.93 -6.52 -10.66
C HIS A 190 -9.52 -7.07 -10.47
N LYS A 191 -8.66 -6.35 -9.75
CA LYS A 191 -7.31 -6.81 -9.38
C LYS A 191 -7.27 -7.62 -8.07
N GLY A 192 -8.42 -7.78 -7.41
CA GLY A 192 -8.54 -8.59 -6.20
C GLY A 192 -8.33 -7.81 -4.90
N GLN A 193 -8.33 -6.47 -4.94
CA GLN A 193 -8.26 -5.66 -3.74
C GLN A 193 -9.60 -5.79 -2.99
N TYR A 194 -9.59 -6.53 -1.88
CA TYR A 194 -10.82 -7.03 -1.25
C TYR A 194 -11.63 -5.93 -0.53
N GLN A 195 -11.00 -4.92 0.04
CA GLN A 195 -11.74 -3.80 0.63
C GLN A 195 -12.46 -3.00 -0.48
N ALA A 196 -11.84 -2.86 -1.67
CA ALA A 196 -12.50 -2.24 -2.81
C ALA A 196 -13.68 -3.10 -3.30
N GLN A 197 -13.54 -4.43 -3.31
CA GLN A 197 -14.64 -5.35 -3.63
C GLN A 197 -15.80 -5.17 -2.66
N ALA A 198 -15.52 -5.03 -1.35
CA ALA A 198 -16.54 -4.80 -0.33
C ALA A 198 -17.28 -3.46 -0.55
N MET A 199 -16.55 -2.38 -0.75
CA MET A 199 -17.14 -1.05 -0.95
C MET A 199 -17.93 -1.00 -2.26
N LEU A 200 -17.38 -1.47 -3.38
CA LEU A 200 -18.07 -1.54 -4.66
C LEU A 200 -19.31 -2.42 -4.57
N GLY A 201 -19.18 -3.56 -3.91
CA GLY A 201 -20.27 -4.51 -3.68
C GLY A 201 -21.44 -3.87 -2.95
N ALA A 202 -21.17 -3.16 -1.86
CA ALA A 202 -22.20 -2.44 -1.10
C ALA A 202 -22.87 -1.34 -1.93
N MET A 203 -22.07 -0.53 -2.66
CA MET A 203 -22.61 0.53 -3.52
C MET A 203 -23.50 -0.02 -4.63
N LEU A 204 -23.10 -1.11 -5.29
CA LEU A 204 -23.90 -1.77 -6.33
C LEU A 204 -25.17 -2.43 -5.75
N PHE A 205 -25.06 -3.04 -4.58
CA PHE A 205 -26.19 -3.69 -3.93
C PHE A 205 -27.29 -2.67 -3.56
N LYS A 206 -26.90 -1.57 -2.94
CA LYS A 206 -27.82 -0.50 -2.51
C LYS A 206 -28.25 0.43 -3.65
N GLY A 207 -27.45 0.57 -4.71
CA GLY A 207 -27.64 1.58 -5.75
C GLY A 207 -27.13 2.96 -5.34
N GLU A 208 -26.15 3.03 -4.45
CA GLU A 208 -25.54 4.28 -4.00
C GLU A 208 -24.53 4.79 -5.04
N HIS A 209 -24.79 5.98 -5.58
CA HIS A 209 -23.99 6.63 -6.63
C HIS A 209 -23.90 5.88 -7.97
N VAL A 210 -24.50 4.72 -8.07
CA VAL A 210 -24.58 3.88 -9.26
C VAL A 210 -25.95 3.26 -9.37
N ARG A 211 -26.32 2.81 -10.58
CA ARG A 211 -27.56 2.01 -10.73
C ARG A 211 -27.46 0.74 -9.91
N ARG A 212 -28.53 0.42 -9.16
CA ARG A 212 -28.61 -0.80 -8.37
C ARG A 212 -28.39 -2.05 -9.23
N GLN A 213 -27.48 -2.91 -8.82
CA GLN A 213 -27.12 -4.18 -9.43
C GLN A 213 -26.88 -5.20 -8.30
N ALA A 214 -27.94 -5.59 -7.62
CA ALA A 214 -27.87 -6.34 -6.36
C ALA A 214 -27.08 -7.65 -6.48
N SER A 215 -27.32 -8.43 -7.52
CA SER A 215 -26.60 -9.69 -7.74
C SER A 215 -25.11 -9.49 -7.97
N ARG A 216 -24.71 -8.45 -8.71
CA ARG A 216 -23.28 -8.10 -8.85
C ARG A 216 -22.69 -7.60 -7.54
N GLY A 217 -23.46 -6.78 -6.81
CA GLY A 217 -23.05 -6.30 -5.49
C GLY A 217 -22.79 -7.46 -4.55
N LEU A 218 -23.70 -8.43 -4.50
CA LEU A 218 -23.57 -9.61 -3.65
C LEU A 218 -22.38 -10.50 -4.05
N MET A 219 -22.14 -10.67 -5.36
CA MET A 219 -20.93 -11.37 -5.84
C MET A 219 -19.64 -10.71 -5.31
N TRP A 220 -19.51 -9.38 -5.43
CA TRP A 220 -18.33 -8.67 -4.94
C TRP A 220 -18.18 -8.76 -3.42
N LEU A 221 -19.29 -8.65 -2.67
CA LEU A 221 -19.27 -8.82 -1.21
C LEU A 221 -18.84 -10.24 -0.79
N THR A 222 -19.27 -11.27 -1.55
CA THR A 222 -18.82 -12.65 -1.32
C THR A 222 -17.33 -12.79 -1.47
N LEU A 223 -16.76 -12.29 -2.58
CA LEU A 223 -15.30 -12.32 -2.82
C LEU A 223 -14.51 -11.56 -1.76
N ALA A 224 -15.02 -10.41 -1.33
CA ALA A 224 -14.40 -9.62 -0.28
C ALA A 224 -14.38 -10.37 1.06
N ARG A 225 -15.51 -10.93 1.47
CA ARG A 225 -15.64 -11.71 2.71
C ARG A 225 -14.69 -12.90 2.73
N ASP A 226 -14.61 -13.64 1.62
CA ASP A 226 -13.75 -14.83 1.52
C ASP A 226 -12.25 -14.47 1.59
N SER A 227 -11.90 -13.21 1.33
CA SER A 227 -10.54 -12.68 1.43
C SER A 227 -10.26 -11.95 2.75
N ALA A 228 -11.29 -11.62 3.51
CA ALA A 228 -11.19 -10.94 4.80
C ALA A 228 -10.59 -11.89 5.85
N ALA A 229 -9.46 -11.51 6.46
CA ALA A 229 -8.68 -12.42 7.30
C ALA A 229 -8.40 -11.90 8.72
N GLY A 230 -8.77 -10.67 9.05
CA GLY A 230 -8.39 -10.04 10.30
C GLY A 230 -9.53 -9.37 11.07
N PRO A 231 -9.31 -9.06 12.34
CA PRO A 231 -10.33 -8.37 13.16
C PRO A 231 -10.68 -6.98 12.60
N GLY A 232 -9.78 -6.32 11.85
CA GLY A 232 -10.05 -5.07 11.16
C GLY A 232 -11.01 -5.19 9.97
N ASP A 233 -11.34 -6.42 9.54
CA ASP A 233 -12.17 -6.69 8.37
C ASP A 233 -13.63 -7.07 8.75
N ALA A 234 -14.00 -7.01 10.03
CA ALA A 234 -15.35 -7.36 10.52
C ALA A 234 -16.46 -6.60 9.77
N TRP A 235 -16.23 -5.34 9.40
CA TRP A 235 -17.15 -4.52 8.63
C TRP A 235 -17.50 -5.14 7.25
N ILE A 236 -16.60 -5.91 6.64
CA ILE A 236 -16.83 -6.59 5.37
C ILE A 236 -17.86 -7.71 5.56
N THR A 237 -17.68 -8.49 6.62
CA THR A 237 -18.64 -9.54 6.98
C THR A 237 -20.00 -8.96 7.30
N GLU A 238 -20.07 -7.86 8.04
CA GLU A 238 -21.33 -7.15 8.35
C GLU A 238 -22.03 -6.65 7.09
N LEU A 239 -21.29 -6.08 6.13
CA LEU A 239 -21.85 -5.65 4.84
C LEU A 239 -22.39 -6.82 4.05
N TYR A 240 -21.65 -7.93 3.98
CA TYR A 240 -22.11 -9.15 3.31
C TYR A 240 -23.39 -9.70 3.96
N ASP A 241 -23.40 -9.89 5.27
CA ASP A 241 -24.54 -10.45 6.01
C ASP A 241 -25.79 -9.59 5.85
N SER A 242 -25.63 -8.28 5.92
CA SER A 242 -26.71 -7.33 5.70
C SER A 242 -27.27 -7.42 4.28
N ALA A 243 -26.40 -7.46 3.27
CA ALA A 243 -26.80 -7.59 1.88
C ALA A 243 -27.45 -8.96 1.60
N PHE A 244 -26.89 -10.03 2.14
CA PHE A 244 -27.40 -11.40 1.95
C PHE A 244 -28.81 -11.57 2.53
N LYS A 245 -29.08 -11.00 3.71
CA LYS A 245 -30.42 -11.02 4.33
C LYS A 245 -31.46 -10.24 3.53
N GLN A 246 -31.06 -9.16 2.86
CA GLN A 246 -31.96 -8.29 2.08
C GLN A 246 -32.16 -8.78 0.65
N ALA A 247 -31.25 -9.57 0.11
CA ALA A 247 -31.31 -10.08 -1.25
C ALA A 247 -32.47 -11.08 -1.43
N THR A 248 -33.14 -11.01 -2.57
CA THR A 248 -34.12 -12.05 -2.97
C THR A 248 -33.41 -13.35 -3.37
N ASP A 249 -34.14 -14.44 -3.42
CA ASP A 249 -33.59 -15.74 -3.84
C ASP A 249 -33.07 -15.69 -5.29
N ASP A 250 -33.75 -14.98 -6.18
CA ASP A 250 -33.29 -14.76 -7.55
C ASP A 250 -32.00 -13.96 -7.59
N GLU A 251 -31.88 -12.90 -6.79
CA GLU A 251 -30.65 -12.10 -6.71
C GLU A 251 -29.47 -12.92 -6.19
N ARG A 252 -29.69 -13.82 -5.22
CA ARG A 252 -28.68 -14.76 -4.70
C ARG A 252 -28.28 -15.78 -5.76
N ALA A 253 -29.26 -16.38 -6.46
CA ALA A 253 -28.98 -17.33 -7.52
C ALA A 253 -28.16 -16.72 -8.66
N VAL A 254 -28.52 -15.51 -9.11
CA VAL A 254 -27.76 -14.80 -10.15
C VAL A 254 -26.36 -14.38 -9.64
N ALA A 255 -26.22 -14.03 -8.37
CA ALA A 255 -24.90 -13.71 -7.79
C ALA A 255 -23.95 -14.91 -7.84
N LEU A 256 -24.43 -16.12 -7.58
CA LEU A 256 -23.65 -17.37 -7.71
C LEU A 256 -23.19 -17.60 -9.16
N ILE A 257 -24.04 -17.36 -10.14
CA ILE A 257 -23.66 -17.47 -11.57
C ILE A 257 -22.55 -16.47 -11.92
N TYR A 258 -22.62 -15.23 -11.40
CA TYR A 258 -21.55 -14.24 -11.60
C TYR A 258 -20.26 -14.67 -10.92
N LEU A 259 -20.34 -15.24 -9.72
CA LEU A 259 -19.19 -15.72 -8.97
C LEU A 259 -18.47 -16.86 -9.72
N GLU A 260 -19.23 -17.86 -10.19
CA GLU A 260 -18.68 -18.97 -10.97
C GLU A 260 -17.98 -18.50 -12.24
N ARG A 261 -18.60 -17.58 -12.97
CA ARG A 261 -17.99 -16.98 -14.17
C ARG A 261 -16.70 -16.23 -13.84
N TRP A 262 -16.71 -15.44 -12.75
CA TRP A 262 -15.53 -14.72 -12.28
C TRP A 262 -14.39 -15.67 -11.94
N MET A 263 -14.67 -16.71 -11.18
CA MET A 263 -13.66 -17.71 -10.79
C MET A 263 -13.09 -18.47 -11.99
N LYS A 264 -13.91 -18.77 -13.00
CA LYS A 264 -13.48 -19.45 -14.22
C LYS A 264 -12.49 -18.58 -15.02
N HIS A 265 -12.81 -17.31 -15.26
CA HIS A 265 -11.95 -16.39 -16.03
C HIS A 265 -10.62 -16.02 -15.33
N ARG A 266 -10.45 -16.33 -14.07
CA ARG A 266 -9.17 -16.13 -13.35
C ARG A 266 -8.26 -17.34 -13.38
N ARG A 267 -8.77 -18.49 -13.82
CA ARG A 267 -7.98 -19.73 -13.95
C ARG A 267 -7.40 -19.91 -15.35
N ASP A 268 -8.04 -19.28 -16.35
CA ASP A 268 -7.58 -19.23 -17.73
C ASP A 268 -6.62 -18.05 -17.92
#